data_7edbc68d7f392bc177f346ba5506928c
#
_entry.id   7edbc68d7f392bc177f346ba5506928c
#
_cell.length_a   1.000
_cell.length_b   1.000
_cell.length_c   1.000
_cell.angle_alpha   90.00
_cell.angle_beta   90.00
_cell.angle_gamma   90.00
#
_symmetry.space_group_name_H-M   'P 1'
#
loop_
_entity.id
_entity.type
_entity.pdbx_description
1 polymer ?
#
loop_
_entity_poly.entity_id
_entity_poly.type
_entity_poly.pdbx_seq_one_letter_code
_entity_poly.pdbx_strand_id
1 'polypeptide(L)'
;MRTLLFATLVLAASICFPNGAAGDNIARGVKVVVIDAGHGGPKFPGAHYRGVYEKDLNLKVALRLGRLIEDNLPGIKVVYTRKTDKQFSDNLSLDLQARADIANKAGGDLFISIHTNAARSASAKGVETLIMGESTTETRRNEDVLYAYNKEELIDMADAKTAAIVRAYIQNLQFTYGEYSEAMARLVQKNYGKFSRQDRGVKRQLLKAVSYTHLRAHET
;
A
#
# COMPACT_ATOMS: atom_id res chain seq x y z
N MET A 1 17.46 25.99 17.52
CA MET A 1 16.20 25.22 17.51
C MET A 1 16.44 23.90 16.80
N ARG A 2 16.45 22.80 17.56
CA ARG A 2 16.63 21.45 17.00
C ARG A 2 15.28 20.94 16.54
N THR A 3 14.95 21.14 15.27
CA THR A 3 13.82 20.43 14.65
C THR A 3 14.33 19.04 14.28
N LEU A 4 14.03 18.05 15.10
CA LEU A 4 14.36 16.66 14.80
C LEU A 4 13.41 16.14 13.71
N LEU A 5 14.00 15.49 12.70
CA LEU A 5 13.25 14.70 11.72
C LEU A 5 12.66 13.49 12.47
N PHE A 6 11.38 13.48 12.69
CA PHE A 6 10.70 12.32 13.25
C PHE A 6 10.02 11.56 12.11
N ALA A 7 10.57 10.38 11.86
CA ALA A 7 10.02 9.47 10.87
C ALA A 7 8.74 8.84 11.42
N THR A 8 7.61 9.15 10.80
CA THR A 8 6.43 8.31 10.91
C THR A 8 6.54 7.26 9.80
N LEU A 9 6.80 6.02 10.18
CA LEU A 9 6.74 4.91 9.25
C LEU A 9 5.26 4.63 9.00
N VAL A 10 4.81 4.93 7.79
CA VAL A 10 3.48 4.57 7.31
C VAL A 10 3.63 3.24 6.58
N LEU A 11 3.06 2.21 7.13
CA LEU A 11 2.96 0.91 6.51
C LEU A 11 1.55 0.76 5.98
N ALA A 12 1.37 0.87 4.67
CA ALA A 12 0.12 0.50 4.03
C ALA A 12 0.20 -0.97 3.64
N ALA A 13 -0.63 -1.79 4.26
CA ALA A 13 -0.73 -3.20 3.92
C ALA A 13 -2.05 -3.47 3.21
N SER A 14 -1.97 -4.08 2.03
CA SER A 14 -3.11 -4.61 1.31
C SER A 14 -2.82 -6.06 0.95
N ILE A 15 -3.74 -6.94 1.26
CA ILE A 15 -3.64 -8.35 0.91
C ILE A 15 -4.48 -8.57 -0.34
N CYS A 16 -3.82 -8.93 -1.46
CA CYS A 16 -4.46 -9.36 -2.68
C CYS A 16 -4.26 -10.87 -2.80
N PHE A 17 -5.32 -11.63 -3.05
CA PHE A 17 -5.19 -13.05 -3.37
C PHE A 17 -5.39 -13.26 -4.88
N PRO A 18 -4.52 -13.99 -5.55
CA PRO A 18 -4.74 -14.36 -6.94
C PRO A 18 -5.97 -15.27 -7.06
N ASN A 19 -6.75 -15.04 -8.12
CA ASN A 19 -7.99 -15.79 -8.40
C ASN A 19 -7.78 -17.29 -8.46
N GLY A 20 -8.51 -17.99 -7.61
CA GLY A 20 -8.84 -19.40 -7.70
C GLY A 20 -10.22 -19.59 -7.09
N ALA A 21 -10.98 -20.55 -7.57
CA ALA A 21 -12.37 -20.79 -7.20
C ALA A 21 -12.66 -20.55 -5.70
N ALA A 22 -13.75 -19.86 -5.42
CA ALA A 22 -14.12 -19.22 -4.15
C ALA A 22 -14.17 -20.11 -2.87
N GLY A 23 -13.71 -21.32 -2.89
CA GLY A 23 -13.76 -22.25 -1.76
C GLY A 23 -12.41 -22.66 -1.17
N ASP A 24 -11.32 -22.68 -1.97
CA ASP A 24 -10.09 -23.35 -1.56
C ASP A 24 -8.90 -22.44 -1.22
N ASN A 25 -9.02 -21.12 -1.37
CA ASN A 25 -7.88 -20.22 -1.37
C ASN A 25 -7.56 -19.54 -0.05
N ILE A 26 -8.42 -19.60 0.94
CA ILE A 26 -8.14 -19.02 2.28
C ILE A 26 -7.01 -19.76 3.00
N ALA A 27 -6.74 -21.00 2.63
CA ALA A 27 -5.67 -21.82 3.20
C ALA A 27 -4.28 -21.62 2.58
N ARG A 28 -4.17 -20.87 1.49
CA ARG A 28 -2.88 -20.58 0.83
C ARG A 28 -2.29 -19.31 1.41
N GLY A 29 -1.51 -19.39 2.44
CA GLY A 29 -0.82 -18.24 3.05
C GLY A 29 -0.11 -17.32 2.03
N VAL A 30 0.32 -16.15 2.49
CA VAL A 30 1.07 -15.16 1.69
C VAL A 30 2.30 -15.82 1.06
N LYS A 31 2.44 -15.73 -0.26
CA LYS A 31 3.57 -16.24 -1.05
C LYS A 31 4.37 -15.14 -1.73
N VAL A 32 3.69 -14.06 -2.10
CA VAL A 32 4.31 -12.93 -2.80
C VAL A 32 4.07 -11.66 -1.98
N VAL A 33 5.14 -11.08 -1.46
CA VAL A 33 5.13 -9.79 -0.76
C VAL A 33 5.68 -8.72 -1.70
N VAL A 34 4.89 -7.70 -1.97
CA VAL A 34 5.32 -6.54 -2.74
C VAL A 34 5.65 -5.40 -1.79
N ILE A 35 6.88 -4.90 -1.87
CA ILE A 35 7.34 -3.79 -1.05
C ILE A 35 7.47 -2.55 -1.92
N ASP A 36 6.69 -1.53 -1.60
CA ASP A 36 6.72 -0.23 -2.24
C ASP A 36 7.51 0.76 -1.38
N ALA A 37 8.62 1.24 -1.91
CA ALA A 37 9.32 2.37 -1.31
C ALA A 37 8.68 3.67 -1.81
N GLY A 38 7.87 4.30 -0.98
CA GLY A 38 7.16 5.53 -1.34
C GLY A 38 8.08 6.62 -1.86
N HIS A 39 7.55 7.47 -2.74
CA HIS A 39 8.31 8.51 -3.46
C HIS A 39 9.40 7.94 -4.38
N GLY A 40 10.27 8.81 -4.93
CA GLY A 40 11.37 8.45 -5.82
C GLY A 40 11.57 9.45 -6.94
N GLY A 41 12.79 9.49 -7.46
CA GLY A 41 13.19 10.41 -8.52
C GLY A 41 13.17 11.88 -8.11
N PRO A 42 13.43 12.79 -9.07
CA PRO A 42 13.50 14.23 -8.80
C PRO A 42 12.12 14.88 -8.59
N LYS A 43 11.05 14.34 -9.20
CA LYS A 43 9.70 14.94 -9.14
C LYS A 43 8.97 14.63 -7.84
N PHE A 44 9.24 13.47 -7.23
CA PHE A 44 8.58 13.03 -6.00
C PHE A 44 9.58 12.71 -4.89
N PRO A 45 10.34 13.71 -4.41
CA PRO A 45 11.34 13.48 -3.37
C PRO A 45 10.73 13.16 -1.99
N GLY A 46 9.44 13.43 -1.80
CA GLY A 46 8.78 13.38 -0.49
C GLY A 46 9.21 14.51 0.43
N ALA A 47 8.98 14.34 1.71
CA ALA A 47 9.44 15.27 2.72
C ALA A 47 10.97 15.29 2.80
N HIS A 48 11.56 16.42 3.25
CA HIS A 48 13.00 16.49 3.45
C HIS A 48 13.37 17.32 4.69
N TYR A 49 14.49 16.97 5.27
CA TYR A 49 15.06 17.72 6.38
C TYR A 49 16.59 17.58 6.41
N ARG A 50 17.31 18.73 6.43
CA ARG A 50 18.79 18.78 6.49
C ARG A 50 19.50 17.88 5.45
N GLY A 51 19.02 17.91 4.21
CA GLY A 51 19.59 17.12 3.11
C GLY A 51 19.20 15.65 3.08
N VAL A 52 18.38 15.18 4.01
CA VAL A 52 17.83 13.82 4.01
C VAL A 52 16.43 13.86 3.41
N TYR A 53 16.20 13.09 2.36
CA TYR A 53 14.90 12.99 1.70
C TYR A 53 14.14 11.73 2.12
N GLU A 54 12.83 11.86 2.20
CA GLU A 54 11.92 10.75 2.51
C GLU A 54 12.12 9.57 1.57
N LYS A 55 12.21 9.82 0.26
CA LYS A 55 12.44 8.79 -0.76
C LYS A 55 13.65 7.90 -0.49
N ASP A 56 14.73 8.47 0.07
CA ASP A 56 15.97 7.75 0.35
C ASP A 56 15.85 6.88 1.60
N LEU A 57 15.15 7.39 2.62
CA LEU A 57 14.86 6.63 3.83
C LEU A 57 13.91 5.47 3.52
N ASN A 58 12.84 5.74 2.77
CA ASN A 58 11.87 4.72 2.36
C ASN A 58 12.55 3.60 1.59
N LEU A 59 13.45 3.94 0.65
CA LEU A 59 14.20 2.95 -0.12
C LEU A 59 15.11 2.09 0.76
N LYS A 60 15.84 2.70 1.69
CA LYS A 60 16.71 1.96 2.63
C LYS A 60 15.91 0.98 3.49
N VAL A 61 14.77 1.43 4.03
CA VAL A 61 13.89 0.59 4.87
C VAL A 61 13.27 -0.53 4.03
N ALA A 62 12.76 -0.23 2.83
CA ALA A 62 12.18 -1.22 1.91
C ALA A 62 13.18 -2.32 1.56
N LEU A 63 14.39 -1.96 1.16
CA LEU A 63 15.43 -2.92 0.81
C LEU A 63 15.86 -3.76 2.04
N ARG A 64 15.91 -3.17 3.23
CA ARG A 64 16.22 -3.91 4.45
C ARG A 64 15.10 -4.86 4.85
N LEU A 65 13.85 -4.41 4.76
CA LEU A 65 12.69 -5.25 5.05
C LEU A 65 12.64 -6.46 4.12
N GLY A 66 12.82 -6.24 2.82
CA GLY A 66 12.76 -7.33 1.86
C GLY A 66 13.85 -8.38 2.10
N ARG A 67 15.10 -7.97 2.38
CA ARG A 67 16.15 -8.92 2.76
C ARG A 67 15.79 -9.71 4.02
N LEU A 68 15.24 -9.06 5.03
CA LEU A 68 14.81 -9.77 6.26
C LEU A 68 13.71 -10.79 5.97
N ILE A 69 12.79 -10.50 5.04
CA ILE A 69 11.77 -11.46 4.61
C ILE A 69 12.43 -12.63 3.88
N GLU A 70 13.29 -12.34 2.90
CA GLU A 70 13.99 -13.37 2.11
C GLU A 70 14.85 -14.29 3.00
N ASP A 71 15.55 -13.71 3.98
CA ASP A 71 16.44 -14.44 4.89
C ASP A 71 15.70 -15.30 5.93
N ASN A 72 14.51 -14.88 6.37
CA ASN A 72 13.82 -15.51 7.51
C ASN A 72 12.52 -16.24 7.14
N LEU A 73 11.99 -16.04 5.94
CA LEU A 73 10.73 -16.64 5.50
C LEU A 73 10.94 -17.37 4.16
N PRO A 74 11.58 -18.55 4.18
CA PRO A 74 11.81 -19.32 2.96
C PRO A 74 10.48 -19.68 2.30
N GLY A 75 10.40 -19.48 0.99
CA GLY A 75 9.18 -19.70 0.21
C GLY A 75 8.35 -18.44 -0.03
N ILE A 76 8.70 -17.31 0.59
CA ILE A 76 8.11 -16.00 0.27
C ILE A 76 8.93 -15.33 -0.83
N LYS A 77 8.28 -15.00 -1.93
CA LYS A 77 8.87 -14.17 -2.99
C LYS A 77 8.72 -12.70 -2.64
N VAL A 78 9.82 -11.95 -2.64
CA VAL A 78 9.78 -10.49 -2.47
C VAL A 78 9.91 -9.80 -3.82
N VAL A 79 8.99 -8.86 -4.07
CA VAL A 79 8.98 -7.99 -5.24
C VAL A 79 9.05 -6.54 -4.76
N TYR A 80 9.88 -5.73 -5.37
CA TYR A 80 10.00 -4.31 -5.04
C TYR A 80 9.43 -3.47 -6.17
N THR A 81 8.69 -2.43 -5.87
CA THR A 81 8.27 -1.46 -6.89
C THR A 81 9.49 -0.73 -7.45
N ARG A 82 10.44 -0.37 -6.59
CA ARG A 82 11.74 0.20 -6.99
C ARG A 82 12.87 -0.29 -6.09
N LYS A 83 14.06 -0.43 -6.67
CA LYS A 83 15.31 -0.76 -5.96
C LYS A 83 16.35 0.36 -6.04
N THR A 84 16.04 1.45 -6.75
CA THR A 84 16.90 2.61 -6.93
C THR A 84 16.09 3.89 -6.75
N ASP A 85 16.75 5.06 -6.76
CA ASP A 85 16.06 6.34 -6.75
C ASP A 85 15.50 6.64 -8.15
N LYS A 86 14.26 6.22 -8.40
CA LYS A 86 13.54 6.45 -9.64
C LYS A 86 12.07 6.75 -9.39
N GLN A 87 11.46 7.44 -10.32
CA GLN A 87 10.02 7.57 -10.53
C GLN A 87 9.63 6.84 -11.83
N PHE A 88 8.37 6.53 -11.98
CA PHE A 88 7.85 5.83 -13.18
C PHE A 88 7.24 6.80 -14.19
N SER A 89 6.79 7.96 -13.72
CA SER A 89 6.21 9.02 -14.53
C SER A 89 6.41 10.37 -13.85
N ASP A 90 6.37 11.46 -14.61
CA ASP A 90 6.29 12.83 -14.08
C ASP A 90 4.89 13.19 -13.59
N ASN A 91 3.88 12.42 -13.99
CA ASN A 91 2.51 12.52 -13.50
C ASN A 91 2.33 11.61 -12.28
N LEU A 92 1.90 12.20 -11.15
CA LEU A 92 1.74 11.48 -9.89
C LEU A 92 0.79 10.27 -10.00
N SER A 93 -0.33 10.44 -10.69
CA SER A 93 -1.31 9.36 -10.82
C SER A 93 -0.77 8.21 -11.65
N LEU A 94 -0.05 8.49 -12.72
CA LEU A 94 0.61 7.46 -13.54
C LEU A 94 1.77 6.80 -12.80
N ASP A 95 2.50 7.55 -11.94
CA ASP A 95 3.55 6.99 -11.10
C ASP A 95 2.96 5.98 -10.09
N LEU A 96 1.86 6.35 -9.42
CA LEU A 96 1.15 5.47 -8.48
C LEU A 96 0.55 4.24 -9.18
N GLN A 97 -0.03 4.43 -10.38
CA GLN A 97 -0.55 3.33 -11.18
C GLN A 97 0.55 2.32 -11.56
N ALA A 98 1.70 2.80 -12.01
CA ALA A 98 2.82 1.92 -12.36
C ALA A 98 3.31 1.06 -11.19
N ARG A 99 3.23 1.57 -9.95
CA ARG A 99 3.55 0.81 -8.73
C ARG A 99 2.53 -0.30 -8.48
N ALA A 100 1.26 0.01 -8.62
CA ALA A 100 0.18 -0.97 -8.53
C ALA A 100 0.27 -2.02 -9.64
N ASP A 101 0.62 -1.62 -10.87
CA ASP A 101 0.82 -2.53 -11.99
C ASP A 101 1.94 -3.55 -11.73
N ILE A 102 3.01 -3.12 -11.09
CA ILE A 102 4.09 -4.03 -10.68
C ILE A 102 3.56 -5.07 -9.69
N ALA A 103 2.76 -4.63 -8.71
CA ALA A 103 2.17 -5.53 -7.72
C ALA A 103 1.20 -6.53 -8.36
N ASN A 104 0.31 -6.04 -9.21
CA ASN A 104 -0.68 -6.85 -9.91
C ASN A 104 -0.03 -7.87 -10.85
N LYS A 105 0.95 -7.46 -11.65
CA LYS A 105 1.72 -8.35 -12.54
C LYS A 105 2.52 -9.41 -11.78
N ALA A 106 2.94 -9.10 -10.57
CA ALA A 106 3.67 -10.04 -9.72
C ALA A 106 2.75 -11.08 -9.07
N GLY A 107 1.42 -10.90 -9.13
CA GLY A 107 0.46 -11.69 -8.36
C GLY A 107 0.67 -11.50 -6.86
N GLY A 108 0.82 -10.23 -6.41
CA GLY A 108 1.12 -9.90 -5.02
C GLY A 108 -0.01 -10.28 -4.07
N ASP A 109 0.31 -11.05 -3.03
CA ASP A 109 -0.63 -11.40 -1.96
C ASP A 109 -0.68 -10.31 -0.86
N LEU A 110 0.45 -9.66 -0.63
CA LEU A 110 0.58 -8.59 0.36
C LEU A 110 1.35 -7.41 -0.25
N PHE A 111 0.75 -6.23 -0.22
CA PHE A 111 1.38 -4.99 -0.63
C PHE A 111 1.72 -4.13 0.59
N ILE A 112 2.99 -3.76 0.73
CA ILE A 112 3.51 -2.96 1.84
C ILE A 112 4.13 -1.69 1.29
N SER A 113 3.53 -0.53 1.51
CA SER A 113 4.11 0.76 1.17
C SER A 113 4.77 1.42 2.39
N ILE A 114 5.97 1.94 2.21
CA ILE A 114 6.80 2.51 3.26
C ILE A 114 6.97 4.00 3.02
N HIS A 115 6.59 4.79 4.01
CA HIS A 115 6.69 6.23 4.04
C HIS A 115 7.34 6.74 5.34
N THR A 116 8.00 7.87 5.26
CA THR A 116 8.66 8.54 6.39
C THR A 116 8.26 10.00 6.41
N ASN A 117 7.09 10.28 6.96
CA ASN A 117 6.52 11.62 6.97
C ASN A 117 7.32 12.58 7.86
N ALA A 118 7.49 13.82 7.43
CA ALA A 118 8.00 14.90 8.25
C ALA A 118 6.86 15.71 8.88
N ALA A 119 7.11 16.24 10.07
CA ALA A 119 6.18 17.14 10.73
C ALA A 119 6.90 18.40 11.20
N ARG A 120 6.16 19.52 11.24
CA ARG A 120 6.68 20.80 11.77
C ARG A 120 6.88 20.75 13.29
N SER A 121 6.09 19.96 13.99
CA SER A 121 6.15 19.83 15.44
C SER A 121 7.25 18.85 15.86
N ALA A 122 8.12 19.26 16.75
CA ALA A 122 9.13 18.40 17.36
C ALA A 122 8.54 17.27 18.24
N SER A 123 7.26 17.39 18.63
CA SER A 123 6.54 16.37 19.39
C SER A 123 5.97 15.26 18.50
N ALA A 124 5.90 15.48 17.18
CA ALA A 124 5.43 14.47 16.25
C ALA A 124 6.46 13.37 16.08
N LYS A 125 6.20 12.22 16.67
CA LYS A 125 7.07 11.04 16.61
C LYS A 125 6.21 9.79 16.69
N GLY A 126 6.80 8.65 16.32
CA GLY A 126 6.15 7.35 16.43
C GLY A 126 5.91 6.68 15.10
N VAL A 127 5.20 5.57 15.16
CA VAL A 127 4.86 4.73 14.03
C VAL A 127 3.35 4.59 13.94
N GLU A 128 2.80 4.71 12.75
CA GLU A 128 1.41 4.41 12.43
C GLU A 128 1.33 3.47 11.25
N THR A 129 0.33 2.61 11.26
CA THR A 129 0.03 1.76 10.12
C THR A 129 -1.28 2.23 9.51
N LEU A 130 -1.28 2.41 8.20
CA LEU A 130 -2.46 2.83 7.47
C LEU A 130 -3.02 1.65 6.69
N ILE A 131 -4.34 1.49 6.72
CA ILE A 131 -5.09 0.55 5.90
C ILE A 131 -6.17 1.28 5.13
N MET A 132 -6.72 0.66 4.11
CA MET A 132 -7.80 1.26 3.32
C MET A 132 -8.99 1.59 4.19
N GLY A 133 -9.54 2.79 4.00
CA GLY A 133 -10.76 3.22 4.68
C GLY A 133 -11.99 2.51 4.14
N GLU A 134 -12.96 2.30 5.04
CA GLU A 134 -14.25 1.67 4.76
C GLU A 134 -15.42 2.65 4.93
N SER A 135 -15.15 3.92 5.23
CA SER A 135 -16.20 4.93 5.32
C SER A 135 -16.85 5.16 3.96
N THR A 136 -18.13 5.52 3.95
CA THR A 136 -18.87 5.80 2.71
C THR A 136 -18.16 6.83 1.83
N THR A 137 -17.52 7.82 2.44
CA THR A 137 -16.76 8.85 1.72
C THR A 137 -15.46 8.30 1.13
N GLU A 138 -14.76 7.45 1.86
CA GLU A 138 -13.51 6.82 1.42
C GLU A 138 -13.79 5.74 0.38
N THR A 139 -14.86 4.95 0.56
CA THR A 139 -15.33 3.98 -0.44
C THR A 139 -15.66 4.69 -1.76
N ARG A 140 -16.42 5.78 -1.73
CA ARG A 140 -16.72 6.57 -2.93
C ARG A 140 -15.46 7.13 -3.59
N ARG A 141 -14.52 7.69 -2.83
CA ARG A 141 -13.25 8.18 -3.37
C ARG A 141 -12.39 7.06 -3.94
N ASN A 142 -12.40 5.88 -3.34
CA ASN A 142 -11.75 4.70 -3.87
C ASN A 142 -12.41 4.28 -5.19
N GLU A 143 -13.74 4.27 -5.27
CA GLU A 143 -14.49 4.03 -6.49
C GLU A 143 -14.11 5.03 -7.59
N ASP A 144 -14.11 6.35 -7.29
CA ASP A 144 -13.74 7.40 -8.25
C ASP A 144 -12.33 7.20 -8.81
N VAL A 145 -11.38 6.80 -7.95
CA VAL A 145 -10.02 6.47 -8.37
C VAL A 145 -10.01 5.22 -9.25
N LEU A 146 -10.77 4.19 -8.89
CA LEU A 146 -10.92 2.97 -9.66
C LEU A 146 -11.49 3.26 -11.06
N TYR A 147 -12.51 4.13 -11.15
CA TYR A 147 -13.11 4.55 -12.41
C TYR A 147 -12.16 5.34 -13.31
N ALA A 148 -11.44 6.29 -12.73
CA ALA A 148 -10.58 7.18 -13.51
C ALA A 148 -9.43 6.44 -14.21
N TYR A 149 -9.08 5.23 -13.74
CA TYR A 149 -7.90 4.51 -14.20
C TYR A 149 -8.16 3.12 -14.79
N ASN A 150 -9.36 2.57 -14.62
CA ASN A 150 -9.77 1.37 -15.36
C ASN A 150 -10.29 1.77 -16.73
N LYS A 151 -9.42 1.69 -17.70
CA LYS A 151 -9.74 1.85 -19.12
C LYS A 151 -10.29 0.55 -19.73
N GLU A 152 -10.95 -0.28 -18.96
CA GLU A 152 -11.65 -1.42 -19.55
C GLU A 152 -12.91 -0.90 -20.24
N GLU A 153 -12.81 -0.73 -21.54
CA GLU A 153 -13.92 -0.40 -22.44
C GLU A 153 -15.10 -1.39 -22.38
N LEU A 154 -14.94 -2.46 -21.58
CA LEU A 154 -15.91 -3.53 -21.43
C LEU A 154 -16.92 -3.29 -20.30
N ILE A 155 -16.70 -2.33 -19.40
CA ILE A 155 -17.58 -2.07 -18.26
C ILE A 155 -18.23 -0.69 -18.44
N ASP A 156 -19.46 -0.69 -18.89
CA ASP A 156 -20.26 0.54 -18.97
C ASP A 156 -20.75 0.95 -17.57
N MET A 157 -20.04 1.88 -16.97
CA MET A 157 -20.38 2.41 -15.66
C MET A 157 -21.48 3.49 -15.71
N ALA A 158 -21.87 3.95 -16.88
CA ALA A 158 -23.05 4.80 -17.04
C ALA A 158 -24.34 3.96 -16.86
N ASP A 159 -24.27 2.63 -17.06
CA ASP A 159 -25.34 1.73 -16.69
C ASP A 159 -25.40 1.53 -15.16
N ALA A 160 -26.51 1.97 -14.55
CA ALA A 160 -26.70 1.93 -13.10
C ALA A 160 -26.60 0.52 -12.51
N LYS A 161 -27.00 -0.52 -13.27
CA LYS A 161 -26.95 -1.91 -12.84
C LYS A 161 -25.51 -2.43 -12.82
N THR A 162 -24.75 -2.16 -13.87
CA THR A 162 -23.34 -2.48 -13.97
C THR A 162 -22.54 -1.77 -12.86
N ALA A 163 -22.79 -0.47 -12.65
CA ALA A 163 -22.19 0.29 -11.56
C ALA A 163 -22.48 -0.30 -10.18
N ALA A 164 -23.72 -0.74 -9.93
CA ALA A 164 -24.08 -1.36 -8.66
C ALA A 164 -23.37 -2.71 -8.44
N ILE A 165 -23.23 -3.53 -9.47
CA ILE A 165 -22.53 -4.83 -9.41
C ILE A 165 -21.04 -4.60 -9.08
N VAL A 166 -20.40 -3.66 -9.78
CA VAL A 166 -18.99 -3.33 -9.56
C VAL A 166 -18.76 -2.79 -8.13
N ARG A 167 -19.65 -1.92 -7.64
CA ARG A 167 -19.58 -1.42 -6.25
C ARG A 167 -19.71 -2.54 -5.23
N ALA A 168 -20.70 -3.41 -5.40
CA ALA A 168 -20.90 -4.55 -4.51
C ALA A 168 -19.68 -5.48 -4.50
N TYR A 169 -19.06 -5.69 -5.65
CA TYR A 169 -17.84 -6.48 -5.77
C TYR A 169 -16.65 -5.83 -5.03
N ILE A 170 -16.42 -4.54 -5.22
CA ILE A 170 -15.36 -3.79 -4.53
C ILE A 170 -15.57 -3.82 -3.02
N GLN A 171 -16.81 -3.61 -2.55
CA GLN A 171 -17.15 -3.68 -1.13
C GLN A 171 -16.89 -5.08 -0.57
N ASN A 172 -17.22 -6.13 -1.31
CA ASN A 172 -16.94 -7.49 -0.91
C ASN A 172 -15.43 -7.76 -0.78
N LEU A 173 -14.62 -7.30 -1.73
CA LEU A 173 -13.16 -7.39 -1.65
C LEU A 173 -12.61 -6.64 -0.42
N GLN A 174 -13.08 -5.42 -0.17
CA GLN A 174 -12.68 -4.63 0.99
C GLN A 174 -13.07 -5.32 2.31
N PHE A 175 -14.26 -5.88 2.37
CA PHE A 175 -14.73 -6.64 3.54
C PHE A 175 -13.86 -7.88 3.75
N THR A 176 -13.65 -8.69 2.73
CA THR A 176 -12.92 -9.96 2.83
C THR A 176 -11.46 -9.77 3.21
N TYR A 177 -10.78 -8.76 2.64
CA TYR A 177 -9.35 -8.54 2.86
C TYR A 177 -9.04 -7.48 3.90
N GLY A 178 -10.02 -6.68 4.30
CA GLY A 178 -9.88 -5.65 5.31
C GLY A 178 -9.49 -6.22 6.67
N GLU A 179 -10.07 -7.35 7.08
CA GLU A 179 -9.75 -8.01 8.35
C GLU A 179 -8.29 -8.49 8.40
N TYR A 180 -7.78 -9.07 7.31
CA TYR A 180 -6.37 -9.50 7.21
C TYR A 180 -5.42 -8.30 7.24
N SER A 181 -5.76 -7.23 6.52
CA SER A 181 -4.99 -5.98 6.53
C SER A 181 -4.95 -5.37 7.92
N GLU A 182 -6.07 -5.37 8.65
CA GLU A 182 -6.14 -4.89 10.03
C GLU A 182 -5.36 -5.77 10.99
N ALA A 183 -5.47 -7.09 10.89
CA ALA A 183 -4.71 -8.03 11.71
C ALA A 183 -3.20 -7.81 11.52
N MET A 184 -2.73 -7.69 10.28
CA MET A 184 -1.33 -7.38 9.97
C MET A 184 -0.91 -6.03 10.54
N ALA A 185 -1.72 -4.99 10.36
CA ALA A 185 -1.44 -3.65 10.87
C ALA A 185 -1.32 -3.64 12.40
N ARG A 186 -2.20 -4.34 13.11
CA ARG A 186 -2.14 -4.49 14.59
C ARG A 186 -0.88 -5.23 15.03
N LEU A 187 -0.46 -6.28 14.31
CA LEU A 187 0.77 -7.02 14.61
C LEU A 187 2.01 -6.14 14.39
N VAL A 188 2.03 -5.33 13.35
CA VAL A 188 3.09 -4.36 13.11
C VAL A 188 3.19 -3.36 14.25
N GLN A 189 2.08 -2.72 14.64
CA GLN A 189 2.05 -1.75 15.75
C GLN A 189 2.48 -2.39 17.08
N LYS A 190 1.95 -3.57 17.41
CA LYS A 190 2.37 -4.32 18.60
C LYS A 190 3.88 -4.57 18.65
N ASN A 191 4.49 -4.90 17.52
CA ASN A 191 5.93 -5.14 17.47
C ASN A 191 6.75 -3.85 17.57
N TYR A 192 6.30 -2.73 16.99
CA TYR A 192 6.96 -1.44 17.17
C TYR A 192 6.95 -0.99 18.63
N GLY A 193 5.89 -1.24 19.38
CA GLY A 193 5.82 -0.97 20.81
C GLY A 193 6.94 -1.65 21.62
N LYS A 194 7.37 -2.85 21.21
CA LYS A 194 8.49 -3.56 21.85
C LYS A 194 9.83 -2.84 21.72
N PHE A 195 10.00 -1.97 20.75
CA PHE A 195 11.23 -1.20 20.51
C PHE A 195 11.16 0.23 21.06
N SER A 196 10.30 0.48 22.05
CA SER A 196 10.11 1.80 22.68
C SER A 196 9.76 2.91 21.67
N ARG A 197 9.12 2.56 20.57
CA ARG A 197 8.59 3.52 19.62
C ARG A 197 7.17 3.89 20.01
N GLN A 198 6.85 5.19 19.92
CA GLN A 198 5.49 5.65 20.19
C GLN A 198 4.53 5.00 19.18
N ASP A 199 3.60 4.22 19.69
CA ASP A 199 2.50 3.65 18.91
C ASP A 199 1.47 4.75 18.61
N ARG A 200 1.24 5.03 17.32
CA ARG A 200 0.23 5.97 16.85
C ARG A 200 -1.02 5.27 16.33
N GLY A 201 -1.05 3.97 16.47
CA GLY A 201 -2.17 3.12 16.13
C GLY A 201 -2.31 2.80 14.65
N VAL A 202 -3.35 2.01 14.36
CA VAL A 202 -3.83 1.72 13.01
C VAL A 202 -4.84 2.80 12.63
N LYS A 203 -4.71 3.33 11.42
CA LYS A 203 -5.62 4.34 10.89
C LYS A 203 -6.17 3.90 9.54
N ARG A 204 -7.39 4.30 9.25
CA ARG A 204 -8.06 4.04 7.98
C ARG A 204 -8.12 5.31 7.17
N GLN A 205 -7.69 5.26 5.92
CA GLN A 205 -7.75 6.39 5.01
C GLN A 205 -7.65 5.97 3.55
N LEU A 206 -7.93 6.90 2.63
CA LEU A 206 -7.73 6.70 1.19
C LEU A 206 -6.24 6.56 0.89
N LEU A 207 -5.85 5.42 0.32
CA LEU A 207 -4.49 5.10 -0.08
C LEU A 207 -4.43 4.87 -1.60
N LYS A 208 -4.19 5.92 -2.38
CA LYS A 208 -4.28 5.89 -3.85
C LYS A 208 -3.50 4.74 -4.49
N ALA A 209 -2.24 4.52 -4.11
CA ALA A 209 -1.45 3.42 -4.67
C ALA A 209 -2.05 2.05 -4.33
N VAL A 210 -2.62 1.90 -3.13
CA VAL A 210 -3.25 0.66 -2.68
C VAL A 210 -4.58 0.42 -3.41
N SER A 211 -5.35 1.49 -3.66
CA SER A 211 -6.63 1.39 -4.38
C SER A 211 -6.47 0.81 -5.78
N TYR A 212 -5.35 1.06 -6.44
CA TYR A 212 -5.07 0.50 -7.76
C TYR A 212 -4.68 -0.98 -7.76
N THR A 213 -4.22 -1.54 -6.63
CA THR A 213 -3.78 -2.94 -6.56
C THR A 213 -4.92 -3.95 -6.53
N HIS A 214 -6.15 -3.53 -6.20
CA HIS A 214 -7.29 -4.44 -6.05
C HIS A 214 -8.00 -4.82 -7.36
N LEU A 215 -7.74 -4.13 -8.46
CA LEU A 215 -8.57 -4.25 -9.67
C LEU A 215 -8.01 -5.15 -10.76
N ARG A 216 -6.73 -5.42 -10.79
CA ARG A 216 -6.12 -6.22 -11.84
C ARG A 216 -5.97 -7.71 -11.52
N ALA A 217 -6.47 -8.18 -10.40
CA ALA A 217 -6.53 -9.61 -10.09
C ALA A 217 -7.46 -10.42 -11.04
N HIS A 218 -8.03 -9.77 -12.06
CA HIS A 218 -9.02 -10.36 -12.98
C HIS A 218 -8.55 -10.50 -14.43
N GLU A 219 -7.35 -10.09 -14.78
CA GLU A 219 -6.85 -10.24 -16.15
C GLU A 219 -6.12 -11.58 -16.38
N THR A 220 -6.69 -12.68 -15.92
CA THR A 220 -6.23 -14.01 -16.38
C THR A 220 -7.41 -14.86 -16.77
#